data_9130cb81562939a8c1d32765e24fcbb3
#
_entry.id   9130cb81562939a8c1d32765e24fcbb3
#
_cell.length_a   1.000
_cell.length_b   1.000
_cell.length_c   1.000
_cell.angle_alpha   90.00
_cell.angle_beta   90.00
_cell.angle_gamma   90.00
#
_symmetry.space_group_name_H-M   'P 1'
#
loop_
_entity.id
_entity.type
_entity.pdbx_description
1 polymer ?
#
loop_
_entity_poly.entity_id
_entity_poly.type
_entity_poly.pdbx_seq_one_letter_code
_entity_poly.pdbx_strand_id
1 'polypeptide(L)'
;MQSFIGTGVALVTPFKKDFSVDVDALIRIVNHVIEGGVEYLVVLGTTAESATLSQDEKELVIDTIIKANAGRLPLVLGVGGNNTHRVVEELKTRDFSHFSAILSVSPYYNKPTQEGIYQHFKAVAEASPIPVILYNVPGRTASNMLPSTVIRIANDFKNVIGIKEAAGDIVQAMKLIQTKPEGFLVISGDDMITLPMVLAGGAGVISVIGEGFPKEFSEMVRLGLQRKVDEAYKLHYLLADSIDMIFEQGNPGGIKEVFKSLGLSENTVRLPLVNVNEDLASRLNNFTKSLK
;
A
#
# COMPACT_ATOMS: atom_id res chain seq x y z
N MET A 1 -1.13 -0.28 -17.55
CA MET A 1 -2.02 0.45 -16.62
C MET A 1 -3.17 -0.40 -16.11
N GLN A 2 -3.80 -1.26 -16.92
CA GLN A 2 -4.86 -2.18 -16.44
C GLN A 2 -4.41 -3.09 -15.28
N SER A 3 -3.14 -3.40 -15.19
CA SER A 3 -2.55 -4.28 -14.16
C SER A 3 -2.64 -3.73 -12.72
N PHE A 4 -3.00 -2.46 -12.53
CA PHE A 4 -3.11 -1.80 -11.22
C PHE A 4 -4.54 -1.34 -10.90
N ILE A 5 -5.54 -1.87 -11.62
CA ILE A 5 -6.96 -1.69 -11.31
C ILE A 5 -7.40 -2.85 -10.41
N GLY A 6 -8.08 -2.55 -9.32
CA GLY A 6 -8.50 -3.55 -8.33
C GLY A 6 -7.75 -3.41 -7.01
N THR A 7 -7.48 -4.53 -6.36
CA THR A 7 -6.85 -4.58 -5.03
C THR A 7 -5.36 -4.90 -5.14
N GLY A 8 -4.51 -3.94 -4.82
CA GLY A 8 -3.14 -4.21 -4.42
C GLY A 8 -3.04 -4.32 -2.91
N VAL A 9 -2.03 -4.98 -2.39
CA VAL A 9 -1.74 -5.05 -0.96
C VAL A 9 -0.33 -4.60 -0.64
N ALA A 10 -0.19 -3.83 0.45
CA ALA A 10 1.10 -3.35 0.94
C ALA A 10 1.70 -4.38 1.89
N LEU A 11 2.41 -5.37 1.36
CA LEU A 11 2.92 -6.52 2.11
C LEU A 11 3.69 -6.13 3.37
N VAL A 12 3.40 -6.83 4.48
CA VAL A 12 4.20 -6.76 5.71
C VAL A 12 5.56 -7.46 5.53
N THR A 13 6.52 -7.12 6.39
CA THR A 13 7.68 -7.97 6.67
C THR A 13 7.43 -8.71 7.98
N PRO A 14 7.16 -10.01 7.96
CA PRO A 14 7.00 -10.77 9.19
C PRO A 14 8.35 -10.97 9.88
N PHE A 15 8.36 -10.90 11.22
CA PHE A 15 9.53 -11.13 12.03
C PHE A 15 9.32 -12.31 12.98
N LYS A 16 10.39 -13.04 13.24
CA LYS A 16 10.46 -14.03 14.32
C LYS A 16 10.52 -13.32 15.68
N LYS A 17 10.43 -14.07 16.78
CA LYS A 17 10.53 -13.53 18.15
C LYS A 17 11.89 -12.89 18.47
N ASP A 18 12.94 -13.26 17.75
CA ASP A 18 14.28 -12.69 17.84
C ASP A 18 14.47 -11.44 16.94
N PHE A 19 13.38 -10.95 16.33
CA PHE A 19 13.33 -9.85 15.38
C PHE A 19 14.02 -10.10 14.02
N SER A 20 14.50 -11.29 13.72
CA SER A 20 14.96 -11.63 12.37
C SER A 20 13.78 -11.74 11.40
N VAL A 21 14.02 -11.53 10.11
CA VAL A 21 13.00 -11.69 9.06
C VAL A 21 12.55 -13.16 9.00
N ASP A 22 11.25 -13.40 9.05
CA ASP A 22 10.65 -14.74 8.90
C ASP A 22 10.31 -15.01 7.43
N VAL A 23 11.29 -15.56 6.71
CA VAL A 23 11.18 -15.90 5.28
C VAL A 23 10.01 -16.86 5.02
N ASP A 24 9.84 -17.89 5.85
CA ASP A 24 8.79 -18.88 5.65
C ASP A 24 7.39 -18.26 5.85
N ALA A 25 7.24 -17.40 6.85
CA ALA A 25 6.00 -16.66 7.05
C ALA A 25 5.72 -15.69 5.89
N LEU A 26 6.75 -15.03 5.35
CA LEU A 26 6.59 -14.14 4.20
C LEU A 26 6.09 -14.91 2.97
N ILE A 27 6.63 -16.10 2.71
CA ILE A 27 6.15 -16.98 1.63
C ILE A 27 4.69 -17.37 1.84
N ARG A 28 4.28 -17.73 3.08
CA ARG A 28 2.88 -18.06 3.40
C ARG A 28 1.96 -16.87 3.15
N ILE A 29 2.36 -15.66 3.57
CA ILE A 29 1.58 -14.44 3.39
C ILE A 29 1.42 -14.11 1.91
N VAL A 30 2.50 -14.18 1.10
CA VAL A 30 2.44 -13.95 -0.35
C VAL A 30 1.45 -14.92 -1.01
N ASN A 31 1.49 -16.21 -0.66
CA ASN A 31 0.55 -17.18 -1.22
C ASN A 31 -0.89 -16.91 -0.76
N HIS A 32 -1.11 -16.61 0.53
CA HIS A 32 -2.41 -16.29 1.09
C HIS A 32 -3.10 -15.13 0.33
N VAL A 33 -2.39 -14.03 0.09
CA VAL A 33 -2.98 -12.88 -0.60
C VAL A 33 -3.24 -13.15 -2.08
N ILE A 34 -2.36 -13.90 -2.75
CA ILE A 34 -2.55 -14.29 -4.15
C ILE A 34 -3.74 -15.22 -4.30
N GLU A 35 -3.85 -16.25 -3.46
CA GLU A 35 -4.98 -17.19 -3.44
C GLU A 35 -6.30 -16.51 -3.10
N GLY A 36 -6.26 -15.46 -2.28
CA GLY A 36 -7.41 -14.60 -1.97
C GLY A 36 -7.83 -13.67 -3.10
N GLY A 37 -7.05 -13.59 -4.18
CA GLY A 37 -7.46 -12.92 -5.43
C GLY A 37 -7.15 -11.44 -5.47
N VAL A 38 -6.07 -10.97 -4.84
CA VAL A 38 -5.55 -9.62 -5.06
C VAL A 38 -4.96 -9.49 -6.47
N GLU A 39 -4.93 -8.28 -7.01
CA GLU A 39 -4.48 -8.04 -8.38
C GLU A 39 -3.00 -7.68 -8.51
N TYR A 40 -2.37 -7.13 -7.45
CA TYR A 40 -0.92 -6.82 -7.45
C TYR A 40 -0.36 -6.73 -6.02
N LEU A 41 0.97 -6.78 -5.90
CA LEU A 41 1.68 -6.75 -4.62
C LEU A 41 2.58 -5.52 -4.53
N VAL A 42 2.56 -4.84 -3.37
CA VAL A 42 3.48 -3.72 -3.08
C VAL A 42 4.52 -4.18 -2.09
N VAL A 43 5.77 -4.14 -2.52
CA VAL A 43 6.96 -4.61 -1.81
C VAL A 43 7.64 -3.42 -1.13
N LEU A 44 8.08 -3.55 0.10
CA LEU A 44 8.77 -2.51 0.87
C LEU A 44 8.00 -1.19 1.00
N GLY A 45 6.66 -1.24 1.03
CA GLY A 45 5.84 -0.09 1.42
C GLY A 45 5.97 0.25 2.91
N THR A 46 5.16 1.18 3.39
CA THR A 46 5.13 1.58 4.82
C THR A 46 4.84 0.40 5.74
N THR A 47 3.87 -0.44 5.37
CA THR A 47 3.42 -1.61 6.13
C THR A 47 4.52 -2.68 6.29
N ALA A 48 5.51 -2.69 5.39
CA ALA A 48 6.67 -3.58 5.46
C ALA A 48 7.70 -3.18 6.54
N GLU A 49 7.48 -2.12 7.33
CA GLU A 49 8.47 -1.60 8.27
C GLU A 49 9.85 -1.32 7.63
N SER A 50 9.85 -0.90 6.37
CA SER A 50 11.07 -0.70 5.56
C SER A 50 12.08 0.28 6.18
N ALA A 51 11.61 1.18 7.07
CA ALA A 51 12.47 2.11 7.82
C ALA A 51 13.38 1.43 8.85
N THR A 52 13.02 0.22 9.32
CA THR A 52 13.78 -0.54 10.32
C THR A 52 14.53 -1.75 9.75
N LEU A 53 14.45 -1.95 8.43
CA LEU A 53 15.19 -2.99 7.72
C LEU A 53 16.57 -2.49 7.30
N SER A 54 17.60 -3.30 7.51
CA SER A 54 18.90 -3.10 6.88
C SER A 54 18.82 -3.28 5.36
N GLN A 55 19.86 -2.88 4.63
CA GLN A 55 19.88 -3.08 3.17
C GLN A 55 19.82 -4.57 2.82
N ASP A 56 20.58 -5.42 3.51
CA ASP A 56 20.59 -6.87 3.28
C ASP A 56 19.21 -7.49 3.56
N GLU A 57 18.51 -7.03 4.60
CA GLU A 57 17.16 -7.49 4.89
C GLU A 57 16.15 -7.03 3.82
N LYS A 58 16.30 -5.83 3.28
CA LYS A 58 15.46 -5.38 2.15
C LYS A 58 15.64 -6.26 0.92
N GLU A 59 16.88 -6.58 0.57
CA GLU A 59 17.16 -7.49 -0.56
C GLU A 59 16.62 -8.91 -0.27
N LEU A 60 16.79 -9.42 0.95
CA LEU A 60 16.20 -10.71 1.36
C LEU A 60 14.67 -10.73 1.20
N VAL A 61 13.99 -9.66 1.63
CA VAL A 61 12.52 -9.53 1.49
C VAL A 61 12.12 -9.47 0.02
N ILE A 62 12.79 -8.66 -0.78
CA ILE A 62 12.56 -8.53 -2.23
C ILE A 62 12.73 -9.90 -2.91
N ASP A 63 13.85 -10.56 -2.73
CA ASP A 63 14.15 -11.87 -3.33
C ASP A 63 13.12 -12.93 -2.93
N THR A 64 12.73 -12.93 -1.65
CA THR A 64 11.72 -13.87 -1.15
C THR A 64 10.38 -13.64 -1.83
N ILE A 65 9.94 -12.38 -1.95
CA ILE A 65 8.66 -12.07 -2.60
C ILE A 65 8.70 -12.39 -4.10
N ILE A 66 9.78 -12.05 -4.80
CA ILE A 66 9.95 -12.37 -6.22
C ILE A 66 9.83 -13.89 -6.45
N LYS A 67 10.56 -14.69 -5.65
CA LYS A 67 10.53 -16.16 -5.73
C LYS A 67 9.16 -16.72 -5.39
N ALA A 68 8.55 -16.25 -4.29
CA ALA A 68 7.22 -16.71 -3.87
C ALA A 68 6.13 -16.29 -4.88
N ASN A 69 6.20 -15.08 -5.42
CA ASN A 69 5.27 -14.61 -6.44
C ASN A 69 5.39 -15.40 -7.75
N ALA A 70 6.59 -15.82 -8.12
CA ALA A 70 6.86 -16.61 -9.33
C ALA A 70 6.19 -16.04 -10.60
N GLY A 71 6.13 -14.71 -10.73
CA GLY A 71 5.50 -14.02 -11.86
C GLY A 71 3.98 -14.06 -11.91
N ARG A 72 3.30 -14.52 -10.86
CA ARG A 72 1.83 -14.64 -10.83
C ARG A 72 1.12 -13.29 -10.88
N LEU A 73 1.67 -12.29 -10.18
CA LEU A 73 1.10 -10.95 -10.10
C LEU A 73 2.15 -9.86 -10.39
N PRO A 74 1.74 -8.68 -10.86
CA PRO A 74 2.59 -7.51 -10.94
C PRO A 74 3.14 -7.11 -9.58
N LEU A 75 4.42 -6.73 -9.52
CA LEU A 75 5.09 -6.22 -8.33
C LEU A 75 5.31 -4.71 -8.45
N VAL A 76 5.02 -3.98 -7.37
CA VAL A 76 5.31 -2.54 -7.22
C VAL A 76 6.32 -2.38 -6.10
N LEU A 77 7.46 -1.74 -6.35
CA LEU A 77 8.48 -1.52 -5.32
C LEU A 77 8.30 -0.16 -4.64
N GLY A 78 8.30 -0.14 -3.32
CA GLY A 78 8.38 1.10 -2.56
C GLY A 78 9.77 1.72 -2.67
N VAL A 79 9.88 2.84 -3.38
CA VAL A 79 11.11 3.63 -3.52
C VAL A 79 10.78 5.08 -3.21
N GLY A 80 11.27 5.60 -2.10
CA GLY A 80 10.96 6.98 -1.70
C GLY A 80 11.75 7.41 -0.48
N GLY A 81 11.74 8.70 -0.22
CA GLY A 81 12.45 9.29 0.89
C GLY A 81 12.37 10.81 0.87
N ASN A 82 12.94 11.44 1.88
CA ASN A 82 13.03 12.90 1.98
C ASN A 82 14.37 13.49 1.53
N ASN A 83 15.25 12.65 0.96
CA ASN A 83 16.46 13.06 0.27
C ASN A 83 16.35 12.69 -1.21
N THR A 84 15.96 13.67 -2.03
CA THR A 84 15.74 13.48 -3.48
C THR A 84 16.95 12.86 -4.18
N HIS A 85 18.18 13.29 -3.82
CA HIS A 85 19.40 12.77 -4.43
C HIS A 85 19.56 11.26 -4.21
N ARG A 86 19.35 10.76 -2.98
CA ARG A 86 19.40 9.32 -2.69
C ARG A 86 18.35 8.51 -3.42
N VAL A 87 17.12 9.05 -3.53
CA VAL A 87 16.04 8.40 -4.28
C VAL A 87 16.44 8.27 -5.76
N VAL A 88 16.99 9.35 -6.36
CA VAL A 88 17.46 9.34 -7.75
C VAL A 88 18.64 8.37 -7.95
N GLU A 89 19.57 8.30 -7.01
CA GLU A 89 20.68 7.33 -7.06
C GLU A 89 20.15 5.88 -7.04
N GLU A 90 19.23 5.57 -6.15
CA GLU A 90 18.60 4.24 -6.08
C GLU A 90 17.90 3.89 -7.40
N LEU A 91 17.16 4.84 -7.99
CA LEU A 91 16.46 4.64 -9.26
C LEU A 91 17.42 4.37 -10.44
N LYS A 92 18.63 4.92 -10.40
CA LYS A 92 19.65 4.73 -11.46
C LYS A 92 20.47 3.46 -11.30
N THR A 93 20.58 2.91 -10.09
CA THR A 93 21.53 1.83 -9.78
C THR A 93 20.88 0.49 -9.51
N ARG A 94 19.59 0.48 -9.08
CA ARG A 94 18.87 -0.76 -8.78
C ARG A 94 18.38 -1.45 -10.06
N ASP A 95 18.35 -2.78 -10.04
CA ASP A 95 17.64 -3.58 -11.04
C ASP A 95 16.12 -3.59 -10.75
N PHE A 96 15.34 -3.14 -11.73
CA PHE A 96 13.87 -3.11 -11.68
C PHE A 96 13.22 -4.15 -12.60
N SER A 97 13.95 -5.10 -13.15
CA SER A 97 13.45 -6.07 -14.15
C SER A 97 12.25 -6.90 -13.67
N HIS A 98 12.12 -7.09 -12.35
CA HIS A 98 11.01 -7.82 -11.74
C HIS A 98 9.82 -6.94 -11.34
N PHE A 99 9.91 -5.62 -11.51
CA PHE A 99 8.90 -4.67 -11.04
C PHE A 99 8.18 -3.98 -12.20
N SER A 100 6.88 -3.83 -12.07
CA SER A 100 6.01 -3.17 -13.05
C SER A 100 5.84 -1.68 -12.81
N ALA A 101 6.10 -1.21 -11.59
CA ALA A 101 6.09 0.20 -11.19
C ALA A 101 6.83 0.40 -9.86
N ILE A 102 7.12 1.67 -9.53
CA ILE A 102 7.49 2.08 -8.18
C ILE A 102 6.33 2.80 -7.49
N LEU A 103 6.25 2.68 -6.16
CA LEU A 103 5.41 3.50 -5.28
C LEU A 103 6.31 4.48 -4.54
N SER A 104 6.20 5.78 -4.83
CA SER A 104 7.09 6.80 -4.28
C SER A 104 6.34 7.78 -3.37
N VAL A 105 6.66 7.72 -2.06
CA VAL A 105 6.04 8.57 -1.05
C VAL A 105 6.53 10.02 -1.16
N SER A 106 5.63 10.99 -0.93
CA SER A 106 5.98 12.41 -0.81
C SER A 106 7.03 12.62 0.29
N PRO A 107 8.01 13.53 0.11
CA PRO A 107 9.00 13.79 1.13
C PRO A 107 8.36 14.14 2.48
N TYR A 108 8.85 13.49 3.53
CA TYR A 108 8.36 13.60 4.90
C TYR A 108 9.35 14.37 5.78
N TYR A 109 8.92 14.83 6.95
CA TYR A 109 9.70 15.48 7.98
C TYR A 109 10.08 16.93 7.65
N ASN A 110 10.80 17.21 6.55
CA ASN A 110 11.24 18.54 6.12
C ASN A 110 10.16 19.40 5.43
N LYS A 111 8.95 18.86 5.25
CA LYS A 111 7.72 19.57 4.79
C LYS A 111 7.94 20.49 3.58
N PRO A 112 8.24 19.95 2.41
CA PRO A 112 8.43 20.78 1.21
C PRO A 112 7.14 21.55 0.85
N THR A 113 7.30 22.69 0.20
CA THR A 113 6.20 23.40 -0.44
C THR A 113 5.66 22.61 -1.63
N GLN A 114 4.52 22.99 -2.21
CA GLN A 114 3.98 22.33 -3.40
C GLN A 114 4.98 22.36 -4.59
N GLU A 115 5.72 23.45 -4.76
CA GLU A 115 6.79 23.51 -5.76
C GLU A 115 7.96 22.56 -5.40
N GLY A 116 8.33 22.45 -4.13
CA GLY A 116 9.34 21.46 -3.68
C GLY A 116 8.90 20.03 -3.93
N ILE A 117 7.62 19.69 -3.70
CA ILE A 117 7.04 18.39 -4.04
C ILE A 117 7.12 18.13 -5.56
N TYR A 118 6.72 19.12 -6.36
CA TYR A 118 6.81 19.02 -7.81
C TYR A 118 8.25 18.77 -8.29
N GLN A 119 9.23 19.54 -7.81
CA GLN A 119 10.64 19.39 -8.21
C GLN A 119 11.21 18.03 -7.74
N HIS A 120 10.80 17.53 -6.56
CA HIS A 120 11.16 16.19 -6.11
C HIS A 120 10.64 15.12 -7.10
N PHE A 121 9.36 15.12 -7.42
CA PHE A 121 8.78 14.13 -8.32
C PHE A 121 9.18 14.31 -9.79
N LYS A 122 9.53 15.52 -10.22
CA LYS A 122 10.22 15.74 -11.49
C LYS A 122 11.51 14.92 -11.54
N ALA A 123 12.39 15.07 -10.55
CA ALA A 123 13.65 14.34 -10.50
C ALA A 123 13.44 12.82 -10.40
N VAL A 124 12.43 12.37 -9.66
CA VAL A 124 12.05 10.95 -9.56
C VAL A 124 11.57 10.42 -10.91
N ALA A 125 10.67 11.14 -11.58
CA ALA A 125 10.12 10.74 -12.88
C ALA A 125 11.19 10.69 -13.97
N GLU A 126 12.07 11.68 -14.01
CA GLU A 126 13.19 11.73 -14.98
C GLU A 126 14.22 10.61 -14.75
N ALA A 127 14.40 10.14 -13.51
CA ALA A 127 15.35 9.09 -13.17
C ALA A 127 14.79 7.67 -13.23
N SER A 128 13.46 7.51 -13.12
CA SER A 128 12.83 6.20 -13.03
C SER A 128 12.81 5.46 -14.38
N PRO A 129 13.39 4.23 -14.46
CA PRO A 129 13.33 3.42 -15.67
C PRO A 129 11.97 2.74 -15.90
N ILE A 130 11.08 2.76 -14.88
CA ILE A 130 9.76 2.12 -14.91
C ILE A 130 8.68 3.10 -14.42
N PRO A 131 7.39 2.82 -14.64
CA PRO A 131 6.29 3.66 -14.21
C PRO A 131 6.32 4.04 -12.72
N VAL A 132 5.86 5.27 -12.41
CA VAL A 132 5.83 5.83 -11.05
C VAL A 132 4.38 6.00 -10.59
N ILE A 133 4.08 5.49 -9.40
CA ILE A 133 2.85 5.78 -8.66
C ILE A 133 3.24 6.72 -7.50
N LEU A 134 2.68 7.93 -7.51
CA LEU A 134 2.84 8.87 -6.41
C LEU A 134 2.19 8.32 -5.14
N TYR A 135 2.68 8.71 -3.96
CA TYR A 135 2.04 8.33 -2.70
C TYR A 135 1.86 9.53 -1.78
N ASN A 136 0.61 9.91 -1.57
CA ASN A 136 0.20 10.98 -0.66
C ASN A 136 -0.34 10.39 0.64
N VAL A 137 0.30 10.69 1.77
CA VAL A 137 -0.09 10.21 3.11
C VAL A 137 0.20 11.28 4.18
N PRO A 138 -0.59 12.36 4.21
CA PRO A 138 -0.32 13.54 5.07
C PRO A 138 -0.17 13.21 6.55
N GLY A 139 -0.92 12.22 7.04
CA GLY A 139 -0.82 11.75 8.44
C GLY A 139 0.55 11.18 8.82
N ARG A 140 1.36 10.78 7.85
CA ARG A 140 2.73 10.27 8.07
C ARG A 140 3.82 11.23 7.60
N THR A 141 3.57 11.98 6.52
CA THR A 141 4.56 12.91 5.94
C THR A 141 4.51 14.30 6.57
N ALA A 142 3.41 14.64 7.23
CA ALA A 142 3.06 16.00 7.67
C ALA A 142 3.03 17.03 6.51
N SER A 143 2.85 16.54 5.27
CA SER A 143 2.79 17.34 4.04
C SER A 143 1.76 16.73 3.11
N ASN A 144 0.82 17.53 2.61
CA ASN A 144 -0.23 17.08 1.69
C ASN A 144 0.11 17.49 0.27
N MET A 145 0.06 16.57 -0.69
CA MET A 145 0.09 16.89 -2.12
C MET A 145 -1.29 17.36 -2.55
N LEU A 146 -1.41 18.64 -2.91
CA LEU A 146 -2.67 19.17 -3.42
C LEU A 146 -3.01 18.60 -4.81
N PRO A 147 -4.29 18.43 -5.14
CA PRO A 147 -4.72 17.95 -6.46
C PRO A 147 -4.06 18.69 -7.63
N SER A 148 -3.93 20.02 -7.55
CA SER A 148 -3.28 20.83 -8.59
C SER A 148 -1.80 20.43 -8.82
N THR A 149 -1.07 20.11 -7.76
CA THR A 149 0.32 19.65 -7.84
C THR A 149 0.40 18.28 -8.50
N VAL A 150 -0.47 17.35 -8.08
CA VAL A 150 -0.55 15.98 -8.65
C VAL A 150 -0.87 16.04 -10.14
N ILE A 151 -1.86 16.82 -10.53
CA ILE A 151 -2.29 16.95 -11.93
C ILE A 151 -1.19 17.61 -12.79
N ARG A 152 -0.49 18.62 -12.27
CA ARG A 152 0.67 19.21 -12.95
C ARG A 152 1.74 18.14 -13.22
N ILE A 153 2.11 17.33 -12.20
CA ILE A 153 3.08 16.23 -12.35
C ILE A 153 2.60 15.21 -13.39
N ALA A 154 1.33 14.80 -13.34
CA ALA A 154 0.75 13.81 -14.24
C ALA A 154 0.72 14.29 -15.70
N ASN A 155 0.55 15.60 -15.94
CA ASN A 155 0.57 16.18 -17.29
C ASN A 155 2.00 16.28 -17.85
N ASP A 156 2.96 16.65 -16.99
CA ASP A 156 4.34 16.90 -17.40
C ASP A 156 5.15 15.60 -17.58
N PHE A 157 4.83 14.52 -16.83
CA PHE A 157 5.59 13.28 -16.82
C PHE A 157 4.70 12.06 -17.15
N LYS A 158 4.79 11.56 -18.37
CA LYS A 158 3.95 10.45 -18.87
C LYS A 158 4.19 9.09 -18.20
N ASN A 159 5.35 8.90 -17.58
CA ASN A 159 5.66 7.73 -16.77
C ASN A 159 5.12 7.82 -15.33
N VAL A 160 4.56 8.95 -14.91
CA VAL A 160 3.78 9.06 -13.68
C VAL A 160 2.34 8.64 -13.98
N ILE A 161 2.02 7.38 -13.64
CA ILE A 161 0.80 6.70 -14.08
C ILE A 161 -0.37 6.77 -13.10
N GLY A 162 -0.14 7.22 -11.88
CA GLY A 162 -1.18 7.28 -10.86
C GLY A 162 -0.71 7.83 -9.53
N ILE A 163 -1.64 7.88 -8.61
CA ILE A 163 -1.42 8.25 -7.20
C ILE A 163 -2.12 7.26 -6.27
N LYS A 164 -1.40 6.80 -5.22
CA LYS A 164 -2.00 6.27 -4.00
C LYS A 164 -2.38 7.45 -3.10
N GLU A 165 -3.68 7.70 -2.97
CA GLU A 165 -4.23 8.79 -2.13
C GLU A 165 -4.66 8.23 -0.78
N ALA A 166 -3.96 8.60 0.28
CA ALA A 166 -4.16 8.12 1.64
C ALA A 166 -4.32 9.29 2.65
N ALA A 167 -4.91 10.40 2.22
CA ALA A 167 -5.24 11.52 3.10
C ALA A 167 -6.47 11.26 3.98
N GLY A 168 -7.27 10.23 3.68
CA GLY A 168 -8.56 10.03 4.34
C GLY A 168 -9.63 11.08 3.96
N ASP A 169 -9.38 11.88 2.92
CA ASP A 169 -10.24 12.95 2.46
C ASP A 169 -10.91 12.60 1.12
N ILE A 170 -12.17 12.16 1.20
CA ILE A 170 -12.95 11.80 0.02
C ILE A 170 -13.17 13.00 -0.92
N VAL A 171 -13.23 14.22 -0.41
CA VAL A 171 -13.40 15.44 -1.24
C VAL A 171 -12.14 15.67 -2.06
N GLN A 172 -10.95 15.55 -1.48
CA GLN A 172 -9.69 15.62 -2.21
C GLN A 172 -9.59 14.53 -3.26
N ALA A 173 -9.94 13.30 -2.91
CA ALA A 173 -9.95 12.17 -3.84
C ALA A 173 -10.88 12.41 -5.03
N MET A 174 -12.10 12.92 -4.80
CA MET A 174 -13.04 13.25 -5.87
C MET A 174 -12.53 14.37 -6.78
N LYS A 175 -11.84 15.40 -6.24
CA LYS A 175 -11.18 16.44 -7.05
C LYS A 175 -10.09 15.87 -7.95
N LEU A 176 -9.28 14.92 -7.44
CA LEU A 176 -8.29 14.20 -8.23
C LEU A 176 -8.95 13.41 -9.36
N ILE A 177 -10.00 12.64 -9.04
CA ILE A 177 -10.74 11.84 -10.02
C ILE A 177 -11.37 12.70 -11.11
N GLN A 178 -11.94 13.85 -10.73
CA GLN A 178 -12.56 14.80 -11.66
C GLN A 178 -11.56 15.44 -12.63
N THR A 179 -10.34 15.75 -12.16
CA THR A 179 -9.38 16.58 -12.91
C THR A 179 -8.19 15.80 -13.49
N LYS A 180 -8.07 14.50 -13.18
CA LYS A 180 -6.98 13.67 -13.67
C LYS A 180 -6.95 13.57 -15.20
N PRO A 181 -5.77 13.49 -15.82
CA PRO A 181 -5.69 13.17 -17.24
C PRO A 181 -6.20 11.76 -17.54
N GLU A 182 -6.57 11.53 -18.79
CA GLU A 182 -7.00 10.20 -19.24
C GLU A 182 -5.92 9.14 -18.96
N GLY A 183 -6.35 7.99 -18.48
CA GLY A 183 -5.46 6.87 -18.11
C GLY A 183 -4.76 7.02 -16.76
N PHE A 184 -4.73 8.19 -16.12
CA PHE A 184 -4.12 8.35 -14.80
C PHE A 184 -4.96 7.67 -13.71
N LEU A 185 -4.31 6.89 -12.83
CA LEU A 185 -4.97 6.09 -11.81
C LEU A 185 -5.04 6.86 -10.48
N VAL A 186 -6.23 7.01 -9.92
CA VAL A 186 -6.43 7.44 -8.52
C VAL A 186 -6.77 6.19 -7.72
N ILE A 187 -5.82 5.75 -6.89
CA ILE A 187 -5.86 4.51 -6.13
C ILE A 187 -6.05 4.87 -4.66
N SER A 188 -6.99 4.26 -3.96
CA SER A 188 -7.15 4.48 -2.52
C SER A 188 -5.93 3.97 -1.76
N GLY A 189 -5.54 4.70 -0.72
CA GLY A 189 -4.57 4.26 0.27
C GLY A 189 -5.18 4.13 1.67
N ASP A 190 -6.51 4.23 1.75
CA ASP A 190 -7.32 4.18 2.95
C ASP A 190 -8.43 3.15 2.75
N ASP A 191 -8.40 2.09 3.57
CA ASP A 191 -9.30 0.94 3.41
C ASP A 191 -10.77 1.33 3.67
N MET A 192 -11.04 2.25 4.61
CA MET A 192 -12.39 2.64 4.98
C MET A 192 -13.11 3.41 3.87
N ILE A 193 -12.41 4.30 3.16
CA ILE A 193 -13.01 5.10 2.07
C ILE A 193 -12.78 4.49 0.68
N THR A 194 -12.22 3.29 0.59
CA THR A 194 -11.95 2.62 -0.68
C THR A 194 -13.19 2.48 -1.54
N LEU A 195 -14.28 1.95 -1.00
CA LEU A 195 -15.51 1.73 -1.77
C LEU A 195 -16.12 3.05 -2.28
N PRO A 196 -16.32 4.11 -1.45
CA PRO A 196 -16.73 5.42 -1.95
C PRO A 196 -15.81 5.99 -3.05
N MET A 197 -14.48 5.85 -2.92
CA MET A 197 -13.54 6.31 -3.94
C MET A 197 -13.69 5.53 -5.26
N VAL A 198 -13.83 4.21 -5.20
CA VAL A 198 -14.05 3.35 -6.38
C VAL A 198 -15.36 3.74 -7.08
N LEU A 199 -16.44 3.94 -6.33
CA LEU A 199 -17.72 4.38 -6.85
C LEU A 199 -17.67 5.79 -7.44
N ALA A 200 -16.79 6.66 -6.98
CA ALA A 200 -16.54 7.98 -7.58
C ALA A 200 -15.70 7.91 -8.88
N GLY A 201 -15.11 6.78 -9.22
CA GLY A 201 -14.26 6.59 -10.41
C GLY A 201 -12.79 6.34 -10.11
N GLY A 202 -12.46 5.99 -8.86
CA GLY A 202 -11.14 5.50 -8.48
C GLY A 202 -10.83 4.14 -9.10
N ALA A 203 -9.55 3.82 -9.22
CA ALA A 203 -9.06 2.62 -9.90
C ALA A 203 -9.02 1.36 -8.99
N GLY A 204 -9.16 1.54 -7.69
CA GLY A 204 -9.03 0.47 -6.69
C GLY A 204 -8.25 0.95 -5.48
N VAL A 205 -7.44 0.08 -4.89
CA VAL A 205 -6.78 0.33 -3.61
C VAL A 205 -5.38 -0.30 -3.52
N ILE A 206 -4.52 0.27 -2.71
CA ILE A 206 -3.35 -0.40 -2.11
C ILE A 206 -3.66 -0.55 -0.62
N SER A 207 -4.16 -1.71 -0.25
CA SER A 207 -4.81 -2.04 1.02
C SER A 207 -3.84 -2.54 2.08
N VAL A 208 -4.26 -2.42 3.35
CA VAL A 208 -3.70 -3.13 4.49
C VAL A 208 -4.62 -4.26 4.92
N ILE A 209 -5.93 -4.01 5.11
CA ILE A 209 -6.87 -5.06 5.54
C ILE A 209 -6.99 -6.20 4.52
N GLY A 210 -6.83 -5.90 3.23
CA GLY A 210 -6.81 -6.89 2.14
C GLY A 210 -5.65 -7.90 2.24
N GLU A 211 -4.65 -7.70 3.08
CA GLU A 211 -3.66 -8.72 3.38
C GLU A 211 -4.23 -9.80 4.33
N GLY A 212 -5.07 -9.41 5.29
CA GLY A 212 -5.68 -10.33 6.25
C GLY A 212 -6.89 -11.05 5.68
N PHE A 213 -7.74 -10.34 4.96
CA PHE A 213 -8.98 -10.83 4.38
C PHE A 213 -9.05 -10.56 2.87
N PRO A 214 -8.12 -11.15 2.09
CA PRO A 214 -7.93 -10.80 0.68
C PRO A 214 -9.14 -11.13 -0.18
N LYS A 215 -9.86 -12.22 0.11
CA LYS A 215 -11.02 -12.67 -0.66
C LYS A 215 -12.19 -11.70 -0.54
N GLU A 216 -12.59 -11.38 0.69
CA GLU A 216 -13.73 -10.51 0.99
C GLU A 216 -13.45 -9.08 0.52
N PHE A 217 -12.26 -8.57 0.79
CA PHE A 217 -11.89 -7.20 0.44
C PHE A 217 -11.72 -7.00 -1.07
N SER A 218 -11.06 -7.94 -1.76
CA SER A 218 -10.92 -7.87 -3.22
C SER A 218 -12.26 -8.04 -3.94
N GLU A 219 -13.16 -8.87 -3.41
CA GLU A 219 -14.50 -9.00 -3.97
C GLU A 219 -15.31 -7.71 -3.79
N MET A 220 -15.23 -7.05 -2.62
CA MET A 220 -15.83 -5.73 -2.40
C MET A 220 -15.37 -4.72 -3.46
N VAL A 221 -14.04 -4.67 -3.71
CA VAL A 221 -13.47 -3.74 -4.70
C VAL A 221 -13.96 -4.07 -6.11
N ARG A 222 -13.97 -5.36 -6.51
CA ARG A 222 -14.47 -5.80 -7.82
C ARG A 222 -15.94 -5.46 -8.01
N LEU A 223 -16.79 -5.70 -7.02
CA LEU A 223 -18.21 -5.32 -7.05
C LEU A 223 -18.39 -3.81 -7.18
N GLY A 224 -17.59 -3.02 -6.46
CA GLY A 224 -17.58 -1.56 -6.58
C GLY A 224 -17.22 -1.09 -7.99
N LEU A 225 -16.17 -1.66 -8.60
CA LEU A 225 -15.76 -1.37 -9.99
C LEU A 225 -16.86 -1.76 -11.01
N GLN A 226 -17.61 -2.84 -10.73
CA GLN A 226 -18.76 -3.27 -11.53
C GLN A 226 -20.05 -2.48 -11.27
N ARG A 227 -20.04 -1.49 -10.36
CA ARG A 227 -21.21 -0.72 -9.93
C ARG A 227 -22.30 -1.53 -9.24
N LYS A 228 -21.96 -2.68 -8.66
CA LYS A 228 -22.85 -3.50 -7.82
C LYS A 228 -22.83 -2.98 -6.39
N VAL A 229 -23.47 -1.82 -6.19
CA VAL A 229 -23.31 -0.98 -4.99
C VAL A 229 -23.74 -1.70 -3.73
N ASP A 230 -24.95 -2.29 -3.75
CA ASP A 230 -25.52 -2.91 -2.56
C ASP A 230 -24.73 -4.15 -2.11
N GLU A 231 -24.26 -4.95 -3.06
CA GLU A 231 -23.45 -6.13 -2.78
C GLU A 231 -22.05 -5.72 -2.24
N ALA A 232 -21.46 -4.67 -2.83
CA ALA A 232 -20.18 -4.15 -2.36
C ALA A 232 -20.27 -3.60 -0.92
N TYR A 233 -21.34 -2.85 -0.59
CA TYR A 233 -21.51 -2.31 0.76
C TYR A 233 -21.78 -3.40 1.80
N LYS A 234 -22.37 -4.53 1.47
CA LYS A 234 -22.48 -5.68 2.40
C LYS A 234 -21.10 -6.16 2.86
N LEU A 235 -20.14 -6.29 1.92
CA LEU A 235 -18.77 -6.68 2.26
C LEU A 235 -18.01 -5.55 2.97
N HIS A 236 -18.24 -4.30 2.57
CA HIS A 236 -17.66 -3.15 3.26
C HIS A 236 -18.04 -3.12 4.74
N TYR A 237 -19.33 -3.21 5.04
CA TYR A 237 -19.81 -3.20 6.43
C TYR A 237 -19.45 -4.48 7.20
N LEU A 238 -19.28 -5.61 6.52
CA LEU A 238 -18.74 -6.82 7.14
C LEU A 238 -17.30 -6.61 7.67
N LEU A 239 -16.49 -5.81 6.97
CA LEU A 239 -15.08 -5.58 7.30
C LEU A 239 -14.84 -4.29 8.09
N ALA A 240 -15.79 -3.36 8.15
CA ALA A 240 -15.60 -2.00 8.68
C ALA A 240 -14.98 -1.98 10.08
N ASP A 241 -15.53 -2.75 11.02
CA ASP A 241 -14.98 -2.81 12.38
C ASP A 241 -13.54 -3.29 12.41
N SER A 242 -13.18 -4.23 11.54
CA SER A 242 -11.79 -4.72 11.48
C SER A 242 -10.84 -3.73 10.85
N ILE A 243 -11.32 -2.91 9.91
CA ILE A 243 -10.53 -1.81 9.33
C ILE A 243 -10.17 -0.81 10.44
N ASP A 244 -11.13 -0.39 11.26
CA ASP A 244 -10.84 0.51 12.39
C ASP A 244 -9.87 -0.13 13.39
N MET A 245 -10.10 -1.38 13.77
CA MET A 245 -9.25 -2.09 14.73
C MET A 245 -7.80 -2.23 14.29
N ILE A 246 -7.51 -2.54 13.01
CA ILE A 246 -6.11 -2.73 12.56
C ILE A 246 -5.29 -1.43 12.59
N PHE A 247 -5.94 -0.26 12.57
CA PHE A 247 -5.27 1.04 12.64
C PHE A 247 -5.31 1.70 14.03
N GLU A 248 -6.13 1.19 14.97
CA GLU A 248 -6.37 1.79 16.29
C GLU A 248 -5.08 2.06 17.08
N GLN A 249 -4.12 1.13 17.05
CA GLN A 249 -2.82 1.27 17.72
C GLN A 249 -1.67 1.33 16.72
N GLY A 250 -1.95 1.73 15.48
CA GLY A 250 -0.97 1.91 14.42
C GLY A 250 -0.80 0.69 13.51
N ASN A 251 -0.26 0.97 12.34
CA ASN A 251 0.04 -0.01 11.29
C ASN A 251 1.57 -0.21 11.20
N PRO A 252 2.08 -1.48 11.19
CA PRO A 252 1.38 -2.75 10.94
C PRO A 252 0.99 -3.59 12.17
N GLY A 253 1.02 -3.05 13.40
CA GLY A 253 0.75 -3.85 14.60
C GLY A 253 -0.57 -4.63 14.55
N GLY A 254 -1.67 -3.97 14.13
CA GLY A 254 -2.98 -4.58 14.04
C GLY A 254 -3.07 -5.68 12.99
N ILE A 255 -2.58 -5.46 11.78
CA ILE A 255 -2.62 -6.48 10.71
C ILE A 255 -1.71 -7.69 11.04
N LYS A 256 -0.59 -7.49 11.72
CA LYS A 256 0.24 -8.60 12.19
C LYS A 256 -0.45 -9.45 13.26
N GLU A 257 -1.29 -8.86 14.11
CA GLU A 257 -2.14 -9.64 15.04
C GLU A 257 -3.17 -10.48 14.28
N VAL A 258 -3.77 -9.96 13.21
CA VAL A 258 -4.64 -10.73 12.32
C VAL A 258 -3.89 -11.93 11.73
N PHE A 259 -2.66 -11.74 11.23
CA PHE A 259 -1.85 -12.84 10.70
C PHE A 259 -1.53 -13.91 11.76
N LYS A 260 -1.26 -13.51 13.00
CA LYS A 260 -1.08 -14.44 14.10
C LYS A 260 -2.36 -15.25 14.35
N SER A 261 -3.52 -14.64 14.35
CA SER A 261 -4.82 -15.31 14.49
C SER A 261 -5.10 -16.28 13.34
N LEU A 262 -4.64 -15.95 12.13
CA LEU A 262 -4.73 -16.81 10.95
C LEU A 262 -3.70 -17.94 10.95
N GLY A 263 -2.69 -17.89 11.81
CA GLY A 263 -1.58 -18.87 11.85
C GLY A 263 -0.54 -18.67 10.74
N LEU A 264 -0.50 -17.47 10.13
CA LEU A 264 0.41 -17.16 9.04
C LEU A 264 1.79 -16.68 9.50
N SER A 265 1.85 -15.90 10.60
CA SER A 265 3.09 -15.37 11.18
C SER A 265 2.94 -15.08 12.67
N GLU A 266 4.05 -14.74 13.34
CA GLU A 266 4.02 -14.05 14.63
C GLU A 266 3.56 -12.59 14.43
N ASN A 267 3.12 -11.94 15.53
CA ASN A 267 2.69 -10.54 15.53
C ASN A 267 3.83 -9.55 15.82
N THR A 268 5.08 -10.01 15.79
CA THR A 268 6.27 -9.22 16.16
C THR A 268 6.43 -8.01 15.24
N VAL A 269 6.61 -6.83 15.84
CA VAL A 269 7.01 -5.58 15.17
C VAL A 269 8.33 -5.09 15.77
N ARG A 270 9.08 -4.26 15.03
CA ARG A 270 10.33 -3.66 15.51
C ARG A 270 10.10 -2.27 16.11
N LEU A 271 10.86 -1.92 17.14
CA LEU A 271 10.87 -0.55 17.66
C LEU A 271 11.14 0.48 16.53
N PRO A 272 10.48 1.65 16.55
CA PRO A 272 9.71 2.20 17.67
C PRO A 272 8.25 1.69 17.78
N LEU A 273 7.83 0.79 16.88
CA LEU A 273 6.51 0.16 16.98
C LEU A 273 6.51 -0.91 18.08
N VAL A 274 5.33 -1.15 18.64
CA VAL A 274 5.09 -2.20 19.63
C VAL A 274 3.87 -3.04 19.21
N ASN A 275 3.79 -4.27 19.71
CA ASN A 275 2.62 -5.10 19.51
C ASN A 275 1.38 -4.41 20.09
N VAL A 276 0.21 -4.69 19.50
CA VAL A 276 -1.06 -4.21 20.04
C VAL A 276 -1.30 -4.77 21.46
N ASN A 277 -2.04 -4.03 22.27
CA ASN A 277 -2.37 -4.47 23.63
C ASN A 277 -3.33 -5.69 23.63
N GLU A 278 -3.48 -6.34 24.79
CA GLU A 278 -4.28 -7.58 24.93
C GLU A 278 -5.76 -7.38 24.59
N ASP A 279 -6.34 -6.22 24.89
CA ASP A 279 -7.73 -5.92 24.55
C ASP A 279 -7.94 -5.89 23.04
N LEU A 280 -7.13 -5.11 22.31
CA LEU A 280 -7.23 -5.04 20.86
C LEU A 280 -6.88 -6.37 20.20
N ALA A 281 -5.88 -7.09 20.69
CA ALA A 281 -5.55 -8.43 20.22
C ALA A 281 -6.75 -9.39 20.37
N SER A 282 -7.45 -9.36 21.51
CA SER A 282 -8.64 -10.19 21.74
C SER A 282 -9.78 -9.85 20.76
N ARG A 283 -10.06 -8.56 20.54
CA ARG A 283 -11.08 -8.11 19.58
C ARG A 283 -10.75 -8.54 18.14
N LEU A 284 -9.52 -8.34 17.68
CA LEU A 284 -9.05 -8.77 16.37
C LEU A 284 -9.13 -10.29 16.20
N ASN A 285 -8.73 -11.06 17.22
CA ASN A 285 -8.80 -12.52 17.21
C ASN A 285 -10.25 -13.03 17.12
N ASN A 286 -11.18 -12.41 17.87
CA ASN A 286 -12.60 -12.75 17.83
C ASN A 286 -13.20 -12.44 16.46
N PHE A 287 -12.91 -11.27 15.89
CA PHE A 287 -13.36 -10.91 14.56
C PHE A 287 -12.80 -11.89 13.50
N THR A 288 -11.50 -12.17 13.52
CA THR A 288 -10.87 -13.10 12.57
C THR A 288 -11.51 -14.50 12.62
N LYS A 289 -11.90 -14.98 13.80
CA LYS A 289 -12.59 -16.26 13.96
C LYS A 289 -14.03 -16.23 13.45
N SER A 290 -14.71 -15.11 13.51
CA SER A 290 -16.10 -14.98 13.07
C SER A 290 -16.26 -14.97 11.55
N LEU A 291 -15.17 -14.70 10.80
CA LEU A 291 -15.13 -14.74 9.34
C LEU A 291 -14.75 -16.12 8.75
N LYS A 292 -14.29 -17.07 9.59
CA LYS A 292 -14.00 -18.46 9.19
C LYS A 292 -15.26 -19.30 9.23
#